data_0634b77c5e3b56d4b95ea0a6113170e9
#
_entry.id   0634b77c5e3b56d4b95ea0a6113170e9
#
_cell.length_a   1.000
_cell.length_b   1.000
_cell.length_c   1.000
_cell.angle_alpha   90.00
_cell.angle_beta   90.00
_cell.angle_gamma   90.00
#
_symmetry.space_group_name_H-M   'P 1'
#
loop_
_entity.id
_entity.type
_entity.pdbx_description
1 polymer ?
#
loop_
_entity_poly.entity_id
_entity_poly.type
_entity_poly.pdbx_seq_one_letter_code
_entity_poly.pdbx_strand_id
1 'polypeptide(L)'
;MFIFVYMRKHLNILLAVTAITILFSFPLISLAQKHPGQSPFPKPKNVIIMIGDGMGFNCVKAADYFYGPMQFEAFPVRVASATYPAKSGSSDDRDSSKLTWATGYNPSLAWKDSAYLHRDFTESAAAATALATGRKTYNNVIGLSVNNDTLMNLCELAKSLGKSAGVITSVPFSHATPAGFVAHNKSRSHYPELAEYMLFSSRCDLVMGCGNPEFDDNGILQNGNWKSSKYVADSMLWLSLKSGSGIQTSFIVNEKIFQVKDVDFDRNPDPWTVITSEKDFSKLMSGKTPKRVLGIPEVYSTLQQGRDLGKNETKDSSPFTMPLNKNLPSLAEMVRGGLNVLDNNQKGFFVMIEGGAIDWANHSNQKGRMLEEMKSFSDAVDTVINWVNKHSNWNETLLIVTADHESGDLWGGPTFTPVKDNGRNVMPGLAYNSTNHTNALVGIWAKGAGAEMYNLMAGEMDPVRGLFIQNIAIPQLIFMMWGKPSTF
;
A
#
# COMPACT_ATOMS: atom_id res chain seq x y z
N MET A 1 38.99 13.56 -53.12
CA MET A 1 37.73 12.80 -53.24
C MET A 1 37.32 12.10 -51.95
N PHE A 2 38.23 11.76 -51.06
CA PHE A 2 37.91 11.06 -49.76
C PHE A 2 37.35 11.97 -48.64
N ILE A 3 37.68 13.26 -48.62
CA ILE A 3 37.24 14.18 -47.57
C ILE A 3 35.74 14.57 -47.70
N PHE A 4 35.24 14.69 -48.93
CA PHE A 4 33.83 15.04 -49.19
C PHE A 4 32.84 13.92 -48.83
N VAL A 5 33.25 12.66 -48.88
CA VAL A 5 32.39 11.52 -48.52
C VAL A 5 32.26 11.39 -47.00
N TYR A 6 33.33 11.72 -46.25
CA TYR A 6 33.33 11.66 -44.79
C TYR A 6 32.45 12.75 -44.17
N MET A 7 32.49 13.95 -44.67
CA MET A 7 31.64 15.05 -44.20
C MET A 7 30.14 14.81 -44.48
N ARG A 8 29.79 14.15 -45.57
CA ARG A 8 28.39 13.85 -45.92
C ARG A 8 27.78 12.78 -45.02
N LYS A 9 28.56 11.80 -44.55
CA LYS A 9 28.13 10.78 -43.58
C LYS A 9 27.87 11.36 -42.19
N HIS A 10 28.71 12.24 -41.70
CA HIS A 10 28.53 12.89 -40.41
C HIS A 10 27.39 13.92 -40.41
N LEU A 11 27.15 14.62 -41.54
CA LEU A 11 26.03 15.54 -41.66
C LEU A 11 24.67 14.78 -41.64
N ASN A 12 24.58 13.61 -42.26
CA ASN A 12 23.37 12.81 -42.28
C ASN A 12 23.10 12.15 -40.88
N ILE A 13 24.13 11.81 -40.12
CA ILE A 13 23.99 11.31 -38.76
C ILE A 13 23.55 12.45 -37.82
N LEU A 14 24.10 13.66 -37.98
CA LEU A 14 23.69 14.82 -37.18
C LEU A 14 22.25 15.25 -37.49
N LEU A 15 21.81 15.20 -38.74
CA LEU A 15 20.42 15.47 -39.14
C LEU A 15 19.45 14.37 -38.67
N ALA A 16 19.88 13.10 -38.60
CA ALA A 16 19.07 12.00 -38.06
C ALA A 16 18.91 12.10 -36.53
N VAL A 17 19.97 12.45 -35.80
CA VAL A 17 19.93 12.66 -34.34
C VAL A 17 19.07 13.89 -33.99
N THR A 18 19.16 14.98 -34.78
CA THR A 18 18.30 16.17 -34.56
C THR A 18 16.85 15.89 -34.92
N ALA A 19 16.55 15.08 -35.94
CA ALA A 19 15.19 14.67 -36.28
C ALA A 19 14.57 13.73 -35.23
N ILE A 20 15.36 12.85 -34.63
CA ILE A 20 14.91 11.96 -33.56
C ILE A 20 14.64 12.77 -32.28
N THR A 21 15.48 13.76 -31.95
CA THR A 21 15.24 14.64 -30.78
C THR A 21 14.00 15.53 -30.98
N ILE A 22 13.70 15.95 -32.20
CA ILE A 22 12.49 16.71 -32.51
C ILE A 22 11.24 15.82 -32.48
N LEU A 23 11.32 14.56 -32.89
CA LEU A 23 10.18 13.61 -32.86
C LEU A 23 9.79 13.17 -31.43
N PHE A 24 10.71 13.18 -30.49
CA PHE A 24 10.42 12.91 -29.07
C PHE A 24 9.99 14.14 -28.26
N SER A 25 10.26 15.36 -28.75
CA SER A 25 9.81 16.60 -28.11
C SER A 25 8.40 17.03 -28.53
N PHE A 26 7.87 16.56 -29.66
CA PHE A 26 6.55 16.97 -30.18
C PHE A 26 5.35 16.53 -29.32
N PRO A 27 5.29 15.33 -28.69
CA PRO A 27 4.17 15.00 -27.82
C PRO A 27 4.19 15.76 -26.48
N LEU A 28 5.36 16.15 -25.98
CA LEU A 28 5.48 16.97 -24.77
C LEU A 28 5.12 18.44 -25.01
N ILE A 29 5.42 18.98 -26.19
CA ILE A 29 5.10 20.37 -26.59
C ILE A 29 3.60 20.54 -26.88
N SER A 30 2.92 19.51 -27.39
CA SER A 30 1.46 19.53 -27.61
C SER A 30 0.66 19.52 -26.30
N LEU A 31 1.20 18.98 -25.21
CA LEU A 31 0.61 19.07 -23.86
C LEU A 31 0.83 20.43 -23.20
N ALA A 32 1.85 21.18 -23.59
CA ALA A 32 2.21 22.48 -23.01
C ALA A 32 1.39 23.68 -23.58
N GLN A 33 0.60 23.49 -24.63
CA GLN A 33 -0.20 24.58 -25.26
C GLN A 33 -1.59 24.82 -24.63
N LYS A 34 -1.89 24.23 -23.48
CA LYS A 34 -3.09 24.58 -22.69
C LYS A 34 -2.75 25.72 -21.73
N HIS A 35 -3.19 26.92 -22.08
CA HIS A 35 -3.23 28.16 -21.28
C HIS A 35 -2.04 28.46 -20.34
N PRO A 36 -1.42 29.66 -20.40
CA PRO A 36 -0.40 30.09 -19.45
C PRO A 36 -0.97 30.06 -18.02
N GLY A 37 -0.45 29.17 -17.15
CA GLY A 37 -0.84 29.06 -15.75
C GLY A 37 -1.56 27.76 -15.35
N GLN A 38 -1.94 26.88 -16.27
CA GLN A 38 -2.48 25.56 -15.92
C GLN A 38 -1.37 24.50 -15.94
N SER A 39 -1.31 23.67 -14.88
CA SER A 39 -0.44 22.49 -14.86
C SER A 39 -0.75 21.60 -16.07
N PRO A 40 0.25 21.13 -16.82
CA PRO A 40 0.03 20.19 -17.92
C PRO A 40 -0.44 18.81 -17.44
N PHE A 41 -0.35 18.54 -16.15
CA PHE A 41 -0.74 17.26 -15.55
C PHE A 41 -2.18 17.28 -15.06
N PRO A 42 -2.93 16.18 -15.25
CA PRO A 42 -4.21 15.97 -14.58
C PRO A 42 -4.05 16.16 -13.08
N LYS A 43 -5.07 16.75 -12.43
CA LYS A 43 -5.08 16.95 -10.97
C LYS A 43 -6.21 16.13 -10.37
N PRO A 44 -5.97 14.88 -9.96
CA PRO A 44 -6.99 14.09 -9.29
C PRO A 44 -7.48 14.79 -8.03
N LYS A 45 -8.80 14.85 -7.85
CA LYS A 45 -9.42 15.32 -6.62
C LYS A 45 -9.18 14.30 -5.51
N ASN A 46 -9.38 13.02 -5.83
CA ASN A 46 -9.17 11.89 -4.91
C ASN A 46 -8.06 11.00 -5.43
N VAL A 47 -7.22 10.53 -4.52
CA VAL A 47 -6.18 9.53 -4.80
C VAL A 47 -6.35 8.35 -3.84
N ILE A 48 -6.46 7.16 -4.38
CA ILE A 48 -6.63 5.91 -3.65
C ILE A 48 -5.51 4.96 -4.09
N ILE A 49 -4.68 4.54 -3.16
CA ILE A 49 -3.67 3.49 -3.37
C ILE A 49 -4.11 2.25 -2.61
N MET A 50 -4.27 1.13 -3.32
CA MET A 50 -4.57 -0.16 -2.73
C MET A 50 -3.38 -1.09 -2.84
N ILE A 51 -2.93 -1.63 -1.71
CA ILE A 51 -1.73 -2.45 -1.59
C ILE A 51 -2.12 -3.83 -1.10
N GLY A 52 -1.89 -4.86 -1.93
CA GLY A 52 -1.85 -6.24 -1.45
C GLY A 52 -0.43 -6.52 -0.95
N ASP A 53 -0.24 -6.54 0.38
CA ASP A 53 1.08 -6.82 0.96
C ASP A 53 1.54 -8.22 0.56
N GLY A 54 2.75 -8.34 0.02
CA GLY A 54 3.28 -9.60 -0.47
C GLY A 54 2.61 -10.17 -1.73
N MET A 55 1.73 -9.38 -2.39
CA MET A 55 0.93 -9.80 -3.55
C MET A 55 1.77 -9.85 -4.84
N GLY A 56 2.56 -10.88 -5.01
CA GLY A 56 3.24 -11.15 -6.27
C GLY A 56 2.29 -11.51 -7.41
N PHE A 57 2.77 -11.48 -8.65
CA PHE A 57 1.97 -11.85 -9.83
C PHE A 57 1.36 -13.24 -9.74
N ASN A 58 2.01 -14.19 -9.07
CA ASN A 58 1.51 -15.55 -8.94
C ASN A 58 0.40 -15.67 -7.89
N CYS A 59 0.32 -14.79 -6.89
CA CYS A 59 -0.85 -14.66 -6.01
C CYS A 59 -2.08 -14.22 -6.81
N VAL A 60 -1.93 -13.17 -7.64
CA VAL A 60 -2.99 -12.69 -8.55
C VAL A 60 -3.43 -13.83 -9.48
N LYS A 61 -2.48 -14.52 -10.11
CA LYS A 61 -2.77 -15.63 -11.04
C LYS A 61 -3.47 -16.81 -10.38
N ALA A 62 -3.08 -17.15 -9.15
CA ALA A 62 -3.73 -18.20 -8.37
C ALA A 62 -5.18 -17.84 -8.02
N ALA A 63 -5.41 -16.60 -7.59
CA ALA A 63 -6.74 -16.10 -7.29
C ALA A 63 -7.62 -16.03 -8.55
N ASP A 64 -7.04 -15.59 -9.69
CA ASP A 64 -7.69 -15.60 -10.99
C ASP A 64 -8.16 -17.02 -11.40
N TYR A 65 -7.32 -18.03 -11.26
CA TYR A 65 -7.72 -19.42 -11.56
C TYR A 65 -8.82 -19.93 -10.63
N PHE A 66 -8.76 -19.56 -9.34
CA PHE A 66 -9.73 -20.04 -8.36
C PHE A 66 -11.07 -19.29 -8.44
N TYR A 67 -11.05 -17.96 -8.41
CA TYR A 67 -12.27 -17.11 -8.31
C TYR A 67 -12.71 -16.50 -9.63
N GLY A 68 -11.84 -16.37 -10.60
CA GLY A 68 -12.06 -15.59 -11.80
C GLY A 68 -11.27 -14.30 -11.85
N PRO A 69 -11.15 -13.69 -13.05
CA PRO A 69 -10.44 -12.43 -13.21
C PRO A 69 -10.96 -11.35 -12.25
N MET A 70 -10.03 -10.71 -11.55
CA MET A 70 -10.38 -9.61 -10.68
C MET A 70 -10.60 -8.33 -11.49
N GLN A 71 -11.53 -7.45 -11.05
CA GLN A 71 -11.93 -6.28 -11.84
C GLN A 71 -10.75 -5.35 -12.16
N PHE A 72 -9.78 -5.21 -11.25
CA PHE A 72 -8.63 -4.34 -11.46
C PHE A 72 -7.70 -4.84 -12.60
N GLU A 73 -7.69 -6.12 -12.91
CA GLU A 73 -6.91 -6.65 -14.03
C GLU A 73 -7.38 -6.11 -15.40
N ALA A 74 -8.60 -5.60 -15.47
CA ALA A 74 -9.14 -4.93 -16.65
C ALA A 74 -8.80 -3.42 -16.72
N PHE A 75 -8.03 -2.86 -15.79
CA PHE A 75 -7.67 -1.45 -15.83
C PHE A 75 -6.78 -1.11 -17.04
N PRO A 76 -6.88 0.12 -17.59
CA PRO A 76 -6.18 0.50 -18.82
C PRO A 76 -4.67 0.58 -18.65
N VAL A 77 -4.18 0.85 -17.43
CA VAL A 77 -2.75 0.88 -17.12
C VAL A 77 -2.37 -0.43 -16.45
N ARG A 78 -1.37 -1.09 -17.02
CA ARG A 78 -0.82 -2.35 -16.51
C ARG A 78 0.68 -2.35 -16.77
N VAL A 79 1.44 -2.08 -15.74
CA VAL A 79 2.91 -2.11 -15.77
C VAL A 79 3.41 -2.88 -14.55
N ALA A 80 4.66 -3.29 -14.56
CA ALA A 80 5.27 -3.90 -13.40
C ALA A 80 6.05 -2.86 -12.57
N SER A 81 6.40 -3.23 -11.34
CA SER A 81 7.14 -2.39 -10.41
C SER A 81 8.32 -3.12 -9.79
N ALA A 82 9.49 -2.49 -9.82
CA ALA A 82 10.65 -2.94 -9.08
C ALA A 82 10.64 -2.34 -7.66
N THR A 83 10.81 -3.20 -6.65
CA THR A 83 10.53 -2.87 -5.25
C THR A 83 11.77 -2.79 -4.35
N TYR A 84 12.95 -3.22 -4.80
CA TYR A 84 14.19 -3.27 -4.01
C TYR A 84 14.44 -2.01 -3.16
N PRO A 85 15.05 -2.14 -1.95
CA PRO A 85 15.36 -0.99 -1.08
C PRO A 85 16.55 -0.18 -1.62
N ALA A 86 16.84 0.99 -1.06
CA ALA A 86 18.05 1.75 -1.42
C ALA A 86 19.32 1.04 -0.98
N LYS A 87 19.29 0.47 0.22
CA LYS A 87 20.40 -0.30 0.79
C LYS A 87 19.88 -1.61 1.34
N SER A 88 20.68 -2.66 1.20
CA SER A 88 20.40 -4.00 1.70
C SER A 88 21.49 -4.48 2.68
N GLY A 89 21.10 -5.45 3.51
CA GLY A 89 21.93 -6.02 4.54
C GLY A 89 21.08 -6.81 5.54
N SER A 90 21.62 -7.17 6.68
CA SER A 90 20.86 -7.84 7.72
C SER A 90 19.69 -6.97 8.19
N SER A 91 18.50 -7.56 8.30
CA SER A 91 17.30 -6.87 8.79
C SER A 91 17.44 -6.30 10.22
N ASP A 92 18.39 -6.85 10.99
CA ASP A 92 18.65 -6.42 12.37
C ASP A 92 19.65 -5.26 12.46
N ASP A 93 20.36 -4.95 11.35
CA ASP A 93 21.34 -3.87 11.33
C ASP A 93 20.66 -2.54 10.98
N ARG A 94 20.32 -1.79 12.03
CA ARG A 94 19.69 -0.46 11.93
C ARG A 94 20.68 0.68 11.70
N ASP A 95 21.96 0.34 11.60
CA ASP A 95 23.03 1.29 11.25
C ASP A 95 23.21 1.30 9.73
N SER A 96 22.65 2.30 9.07
CA SER A 96 22.72 2.42 7.61
C SER A 96 24.15 2.52 7.07
N SER A 97 25.14 2.83 7.89
CA SER A 97 26.56 2.88 7.50
C SER A 97 27.14 1.50 7.20
N LYS A 98 26.56 0.46 7.79
CA LYS A 98 26.96 -0.95 7.60
C LYS A 98 26.26 -1.63 6.43
N LEU A 99 25.23 -1.00 5.88
CA LEU A 99 24.47 -1.53 4.75
C LEU A 99 25.15 -1.16 3.43
N THR A 100 25.05 -2.05 2.45
CA THR A 100 25.53 -1.82 1.08
C THR A 100 24.39 -1.29 0.20
N TRP A 101 24.73 -0.49 -0.82
CA TRP A 101 23.75 -0.07 -1.82
C TRP A 101 23.23 -1.29 -2.57
N ALA A 102 21.90 -1.37 -2.71
CA ALA A 102 21.28 -2.42 -3.50
C ALA A 102 21.64 -2.28 -4.97
N THR A 103 21.81 -3.42 -5.65
CA THR A 103 22.23 -3.45 -7.07
C THR A 103 21.07 -3.16 -8.03
N GLY A 104 19.85 -3.08 -7.52
CA GLY A 104 18.64 -2.88 -8.31
C GLY A 104 18.04 -4.17 -8.86
N TYR A 105 16.98 -4.04 -9.66
CA TYR A 105 16.38 -5.18 -10.35
C TYR A 105 17.06 -5.44 -11.69
N ASN A 106 17.46 -6.67 -11.92
CA ASN A 106 18.08 -7.11 -13.17
C ASN A 106 17.19 -8.13 -13.90
N PRO A 107 16.50 -7.73 -14.98
CA PRO A 107 15.59 -8.60 -15.72
C PRO A 107 16.23 -9.87 -16.28
N SER A 108 17.53 -9.81 -16.63
CA SER A 108 18.23 -10.97 -17.18
C SER A 108 18.56 -12.03 -16.13
N LEU A 109 18.80 -11.65 -14.88
CA LEU A 109 19.09 -12.56 -13.76
C LEU A 109 17.81 -13.11 -13.15
N ALA A 110 16.76 -12.29 -13.05
CA ALA A 110 15.50 -12.62 -12.39
C ALA A 110 14.79 -13.87 -12.97
N TRP A 111 15.11 -14.27 -14.19
CA TRP A 111 14.52 -15.44 -14.88
C TRP A 111 15.52 -16.56 -15.15
N LYS A 112 16.74 -16.44 -14.63
CA LYS A 112 17.80 -17.44 -14.85
C LYS A 112 18.40 -17.97 -13.56
N ASP A 113 18.36 -17.17 -12.51
CA ASP A 113 18.98 -17.46 -11.22
C ASP A 113 17.94 -17.27 -10.10
N SER A 114 17.37 -18.36 -9.60
CA SER A 114 16.41 -18.28 -8.49
C SER A 114 17.04 -17.69 -7.23
N ALA A 115 18.34 -17.89 -6.99
CA ALA A 115 19.03 -17.29 -5.87
C ALA A 115 19.14 -15.76 -5.98
N TYR A 116 19.06 -15.20 -7.19
CA TYR A 116 18.99 -13.74 -7.38
C TYR A 116 17.72 -13.14 -6.78
N LEU A 117 16.58 -13.82 -6.88
CA LEU A 117 15.32 -13.34 -6.33
C LEU A 117 15.36 -13.17 -4.80
N HIS A 118 16.25 -13.89 -4.13
CA HIS A 118 16.43 -13.82 -2.67
C HIS A 118 17.52 -12.81 -2.24
N ARG A 119 17.98 -11.94 -3.15
CA ARG A 119 18.93 -10.87 -2.87
C ARG A 119 18.27 -9.51 -2.98
N ASP A 120 18.74 -8.57 -2.17
CA ASP A 120 18.29 -7.16 -2.23
C ASP A 120 16.76 -6.98 -2.20
N PHE A 121 16.03 -7.91 -1.60
CA PHE A 121 14.58 -7.75 -1.44
C PHE A 121 14.25 -6.71 -0.37
N THR A 122 13.16 -6.00 -0.59
CA THR A 122 12.60 -5.05 0.37
C THR A 122 11.72 -5.76 1.39
N GLU A 123 11.38 -5.05 2.48
CA GLU A 123 10.30 -5.41 3.39
C GLU A 123 9.30 -4.24 3.49
N SER A 124 8.14 -4.48 4.12
CA SER A 124 6.98 -3.59 4.07
C SER A 124 7.28 -2.15 4.53
N ALA A 125 8.19 -1.93 5.52
CA ALA A 125 8.51 -0.58 6.00
C ALA A 125 9.25 0.25 4.94
N ALA A 126 10.30 -0.31 4.33
CA ALA A 126 11.04 0.36 3.27
C ALA A 126 10.20 0.50 1.99
N ALA A 127 9.41 -0.51 1.66
CA ALA A 127 8.51 -0.47 0.51
C ALA A 127 7.39 0.57 0.68
N ALA A 128 6.72 0.59 1.82
CA ALA A 128 5.70 1.61 2.14
C ALA A 128 6.29 3.01 2.19
N THR A 129 7.49 3.19 2.76
CA THR A 129 8.20 4.47 2.70
C THR A 129 8.42 4.91 1.25
N ALA A 130 8.87 4.00 0.39
CA ALA A 130 9.06 4.30 -1.04
C ALA A 130 7.74 4.68 -1.73
N LEU A 131 6.64 3.92 -1.48
CA LEU A 131 5.31 4.14 -2.03
C LEU A 131 4.60 5.40 -1.46
N ALA A 132 4.98 5.84 -0.27
CA ALA A 132 4.39 7.00 0.37
C ALA A 132 5.14 8.31 0.08
N THR A 133 6.47 8.26 -0.13
CA THR A 133 7.33 9.45 -0.17
C THR A 133 8.02 9.69 -1.51
N GLY A 134 8.08 8.69 -2.39
CA GLY A 134 8.85 8.75 -3.64
C GLY A 134 10.37 8.61 -3.44
N ARG A 135 10.80 8.13 -2.28
CA ARG A 135 12.21 7.90 -1.92
C ARG A 135 12.42 6.50 -1.40
N LYS A 136 13.40 5.80 -1.96
CA LYS A 136 13.84 4.51 -1.39
C LYS A 136 14.65 4.74 -0.11
N THR A 137 14.49 3.84 0.84
CA THR A 137 15.24 3.79 2.09
C THR A 137 15.78 2.37 2.32
N TYR A 138 16.25 2.06 3.50
CA TYR A 138 16.68 0.71 3.89
C TYR A 138 15.63 0.01 4.74
N ASN A 139 15.70 -1.31 4.82
CA ASN A 139 14.72 -2.13 5.52
C ASN A 139 14.55 -1.72 7.00
N ASN A 140 13.35 -1.90 7.53
CA ASN A 140 12.88 -1.56 8.88
C ASN A 140 12.62 -0.07 9.16
N VAL A 141 12.89 0.84 8.26
CA VAL A 141 12.75 2.29 8.46
C VAL A 141 11.40 2.78 7.94
N ILE A 142 10.74 3.63 8.72
CA ILE A 142 9.43 4.21 8.44
C ILE A 142 9.58 5.71 8.13
N GLY A 143 9.24 6.14 6.91
CA GLY A 143 9.12 7.56 6.55
C GLY A 143 10.41 8.39 6.64
N LEU A 144 11.59 7.76 6.72
CA LEU A 144 12.88 8.43 6.80
C LEU A 144 13.76 8.08 5.60
N SER A 145 14.64 9.00 5.21
CA SER A 145 15.66 8.81 4.18
C SER A 145 16.77 7.84 4.66
N VAL A 146 17.68 7.48 3.74
CA VAL A 146 18.89 6.72 4.09
C VAL A 146 19.80 7.43 5.10
N ASN A 147 19.64 8.74 5.26
CA ASN A 147 20.36 9.56 6.24
C ASN A 147 19.53 9.86 7.50
N ASN A 148 18.35 9.23 7.63
CA ASN A 148 17.37 9.46 8.69
C ASN A 148 16.70 10.86 8.69
N ASP A 149 16.71 11.57 7.57
CA ASP A 149 15.91 12.78 7.41
C ASP A 149 14.44 12.41 7.22
N THR A 150 13.55 13.19 7.81
CA THR A 150 12.10 13.02 7.65
C THR A 150 11.68 13.30 6.20
N LEU A 151 10.92 12.38 5.61
CA LEU A 151 10.41 12.47 4.24
C LEU A 151 8.90 12.77 4.27
N MET A 152 8.47 13.80 3.56
CA MET A 152 7.03 14.09 3.43
C MET A 152 6.32 12.90 2.76
N ASN A 153 5.28 12.39 3.41
CA ASN A 153 4.43 11.31 2.87
C ASN A 153 3.15 11.85 2.21
N LEU A 154 2.41 10.97 1.52
CA LEU A 154 1.19 11.35 0.80
C LEU A 154 0.04 11.80 1.72
N CYS A 155 -0.06 11.29 2.96
CA CYS A 155 -1.03 11.81 3.93
C CYS A 155 -0.70 13.26 4.31
N GLU A 156 0.55 13.56 4.60
CA GLU A 156 1.01 14.92 4.91
C GLU A 156 0.82 15.87 3.72
N LEU A 157 1.12 15.39 2.51
CA LEU A 157 0.87 16.15 1.28
C LEU A 157 -0.62 16.48 1.14
N ALA A 158 -1.51 15.50 1.27
CA ALA A 158 -2.95 15.69 1.18
C ALA A 158 -3.44 16.72 2.22
N LYS A 159 -3.01 16.59 3.47
CA LYS A 159 -3.34 17.55 4.53
C LYS A 159 -2.80 18.95 4.25
N SER A 160 -1.61 19.10 3.69
CA SER A 160 -1.05 20.41 3.31
C SER A 160 -1.85 21.10 2.22
N LEU A 161 -2.63 20.35 1.43
CA LEU A 161 -3.54 20.84 0.40
C LEU A 161 -4.97 21.03 0.91
N GLY A 162 -5.22 20.80 2.20
CA GLY A 162 -6.51 20.88 2.84
C GLY A 162 -7.47 19.75 2.47
N LYS A 163 -6.93 18.64 1.97
CA LYS A 163 -7.67 17.40 1.69
C LYS A 163 -7.79 16.54 2.93
N SER A 164 -8.74 15.61 2.95
CA SER A 164 -8.72 14.55 3.97
C SER A 164 -7.66 13.51 3.67
N ALA A 165 -7.19 12.81 4.71
CA ALA A 165 -6.22 11.75 4.57
C ALA A 165 -6.50 10.59 5.53
N GLY A 166 -6.23 9.35 5.09
CA GLY A 166 -6.42 8.19 5.94
C GLY A 166 -5.73 6.94 5.47
N VAL A 167 -5.73 5.94 6.37
CA VAL A 167 -5.23 4.59 6.10
C VAL A 167 -6.22 3.56 6.61
N ILE A 168 -6.39 2.46 5.87
CA ILE A 168 -7.23 1.32 6.20
C ILE A 168 -6.41 0.06 5.94
N THR A 169 -6.41 -0.89 6.87
CA THR A 169 -5.67 -2.15 6.72
C THR A 169 -6.39 -3.34 7.37
N SER A 170 -6.11 -4.55 6.88
CA SER A 170 -6.60 -5.81 7.46
C SER A 170 -5.68 -6.39 8.55
N VAL A 171 -4.55 -5.70 8.85
CA VAL A 171 -3.58 -6.03 9.91
C VAL A 171 -3.53 -4.92 10.97
N PRO A 172 -2.67 -4.94 12.00
CA PRO A 172 -2.66 -3.87 12.99
C PRO A 172 -2.40 -2.50 12.36
N PHE A 173 -3.18 -1.49 12.78
CA PHE A 173 -3.11 -0.15 12.18
C PHE A 173 -1.74 0.52 12.31
N SER A 174 -0.94 0.14 13.32
CA SER A 174 0.43 0.63 13.53
C SER A 174 1.49 -0.28 12.90
N HIS A 175 1.10 -1.24 12.05
CA HIS A 175 2.04 -2.07 11.28
C HIS A 175 2.77 -1.25 10.23
N ALA A 176 3.79 -1.85 9.62
CA ALA A 176 4.76 -1.16 8.78
C ALA A 176 4.13 -0.38 7.62
N THR A 177 3.21 -0.99 6.87
CA THR A 177 2.63 -0.38 5.66
C THR A 177 1.77 0.83 5.99
N PRO A 178 0.75 0.76 6.88
CA PRO A 178 -0.01 1.95 7.24
C PRO A 178 0.86 3.01 7.93
N ALA A 179 1.82 2.60 8.78
CA ALA A 179 2.74 3.54 9.40
C ALA A 179 3.62 4.27 8.39
N GLY A 180 4.08 3.61 7.31
CA GLY A 180 4.89 4.22 6.25
C GLY A 180 4.20 5.37 5.51
N PHE A 181 2.87 5.39 5.49
CA PHE A 181 2.07 6.48 4.90
C PHE A 181 1.72 7.61 5.87
N VAL A 182 1.99 7.44 7.18
CA VAL A 182 1.52 8.39 8.21
C VAL A 182 2.64 8.86 9.13
N ALA A 183 3.58 8.00 9.48
CA ALA A 183 4.53 8.19 10.58
C ALA A 183 5.99 8.23 10.12
N HIS A 184 6.89 8.60 11.06
CA HIS A 184 8.33 8.61 10.86
C HIS A 184 8.99 7.94 12.08
N ASN A 185 9.75 6.87 11.84
CA ASN A 185 10.47 6.16 12.90
C ASN A 185 11.67 5.39 12.33
N LYS A 186 12.73 5.25 13.10
CA LYS A 186 13.91 4.47 12.73
C LYS A 186 13.65 2.95 12.73
N SER A 187 12.52 2.51 13.29
CA SER A 187 12.20 1.09 13.37
C SER A 187 10.70 0.82 13.29
N ARG A 188 10.31 -0.05 12.36
CA ARG A 188 8.95 -0.59 12.26
C ARG A 188 8.51 -1.36 13.52
N SER A 189 9.47 -1.83 14.32
CA SER A 189 9.18 -2.60 15.55
C SER A 189 8.82 -1.72 16.75
N HIS A 190 8.96 -0.40 16.64
CA HIS A 190 8.56 0.56 17.67
C HIS A 190 7.05 0.84 17.61
N TYR A 191 6.23 -0.21 17.67
CA TYR A 191 4.78 -0.12 17.54
C TYR A 191 4.12 0.91 18.45
N PRO A 192 4.48 1.02 19.78
CA PRO A 192 3.89 2.04 20.63
C PRO A 192 4.13 3.46 20.12
N GLU A 193 5.37 3.77 19.71
CA GLU A 193 5.72 5.08 19.19
C GLU A 193 5.02 5.38 17.86
N LEU A 194 4.89 4.37 16.98
CA LEU A 194 4.16 4.49 15.73
C LEU A 194 2.68 4.75 15.98
N ALA A 195 2.05 4.01 16.90
CA ALA A 195 0.66 4.23 17.28
C ALA A 195 0.46 5.63 17.86
N GLU A 196 1.31 6.08 18.79
CA GLU A 196 1.28 7.44 19.33
C GLU A 196 1.39 8.49 18.22
N TYR A 197 2.33 8.31 17.28
CA TYR A 197 2.48 9.25 16.16
C TYR A 197 1.22 9.31 15.30
N MET A 198 0.68 8.15 14.91
CA MET A 198 -0.51 8.06 14.07
C MET A 198 -1.74 8.69 14.71
N LEU A 199 -1.90 8.56 16.04
CA LEU A 199 -3.06 9.05 16.78
C LEU A 199 -2.95 10.52 17.18
N PHE A 200 -1.75 11.01 17.54
CA PHE A 200 -1.58 12.32 18.18
C PHE A 200 -0.66 13.29 17.44
N SER A 201 0.25 12.80 16.58
CA SER A 201 1.15 13.65 15.80
C SER A 201 0.66 13.85 14.38
N SER A 202 0.03 12.84 13.78
CA SER A 202 -0.56 12.95 12.45
C SER A 202 -1.84 13.78 12.44
N ARG A 203 -2.18 14.28 11.26
CA ARG A 203 -3.46 14.95 11.00
C ARG A 203 -4.41 14.07 10.17
N CYS A 204 -4.26 12.76 10.20
CA CYS A 204 -5.18 11.86 9.52
C CYS A 204 -6.60 12.00 10.06
N ASP A 205 -7.55 12.01 9.15
CA ASP A 205 -8.99 12.02 9.46
C ASP A 205 -9.51 10.60 9.73
N LEU A 206 -8.80 9.60 9.21
CA LEU A 206 -9.19 8.20 9.28
C LEU A 206 -7.97 7.30 9.53
N VAL A 207 -8.07 6.45 10.55
CA VAL A 207 -7.14 5.34 10.80
C VAL A 207 -7.97 4.11 11.12
N MET A 208 -7.85 3.05 10.31
CA MET A 208 -8.56 1.79 10.54
C MET A 208 -7.61 0.60 10.37
N GLY A 209 -7.70 -0.36 11.27
CA GLY A 209 -6.95 -1.62 11.22
C GLY A 209 -7.07 -2.41 12.51
N CYS A 210 -6.60 -3.65 12.52
CA CYS A 210 -6.59 -4.50 13.70
C CYS A 210 -5.68 -3.95 14.81
N GLY A 211 -5.48 -4.72 15.86
CA GLY A 211 -4.61 -4.38 16.98
C GLY A 211 -5.34 -4.22 18.31
N ASN A 212 -6.60 -4.65 18.41
CA ASN A 212 -7.40 -4.53 19.62
C ASN A 212 -6.89 -5.49 20.71
N PRO A 213 -6.27 -4.98 21.79
CA PRO A 213 -5.65 -5.86 22.80
C PRO A 213 -6.66 -6.64 23.65
N GLU A 214 -7.93 -6.23 23.66
CA GLU A 214 -8.98 -6.87 24.45
C GLU A 214 -9.45 -8.21 23.86
N PHE A 215 -9.11 -8.48 22.59
CA PHE A 215 -9.55 -9.66 21.85
C PHE A 215 -8.37 -10.54 21.42
N ASP A 216 -8.63 -11.80 21.14
CA ASP A 216 -7.68 -12.69 20.46
C ASP A 216 -7.87 -12.68 18.93
N ASP A 217 -7.14 -13.57 18.23
CA ASP A 217 -7.20 -13.67 16.78
C ASP A 217 -8.46 -14.40 16.26
N ASN A 218 -9.30 -14.94 17.16
CA ASN A 218 -10.63 -15.47 16.85
C ASN A 218 -11.75 -14.46 17.12
N GLY A 219 -11.43 -13.22 17.50
CA GLY A 219 -12.40 -12.22 17.89
C GLY A 219 -13.08 -12.52 19.25
N ILE A 220 -12.41 -13.26 20.14
CA ILE A 220 -12.93 -13.62 21.47
C ILE A 220 -12.37 -12.65 22.50
N LEU A 221 -13.28 -12.01 23.27
CA LEU A 221 -12.95 -11.10 24.36
C LEU A 221 -12.14 -11.82 25.46
N GLN A 222 -11.01 -11.27 25.85
CA GLN A 222 -10.03 -11.90 26.75
C GLN A 222 -10.22 -11.58 28.24
N ASN A 223 -11.31 -10.98 28.66
CA ASN A 223 -11.74 -10.80 30.07
C ASN A 223 -10.60 -10.56 31.07
N GLY A 224 -9.74 -9.55 30.82
CA GLY A 224 -8.60 -9.18 31.68
C GLY A 224 -7.27 -9.83 31.31
N ASN A 225 -7.23 -10.90 30.54
CA ASN A 225 -6.01 -11.50 29.98
C ASN A 225 -5.69 -10.90 28.59
N TRP A 226 -5.56 -9.59 28.54
CA TRP A 226 -5.37 -8.88 27.28
C TRP A 226 -4.12 -9.33 26.55
N LYS A 227 -4.17 -9.25 25.22
CA LYS A 227 -3.00 -9.34 24.36
C LYS A 227 -2.11 -8.10 24.59
N SER A 228 -0.90 -8.11 24.03
CA SER A 228 -0.03 -6.95 24.11
C SER A 228 -0.71 -5.69 23.56
N SER A 229 -0.68 -4.60 24.31
CA SER A 229 -1.22 -3.30 23.88
C SER A 229 -0.30 -2.52 22.94
N LYS A 230 0.80 -3.13 22.48
CA LYS A 230 1.82 -2.46 21.63
C LYS A 230 1.24 -1.78 20.40
N TYR A 231 0.19 -2.33 19.82
CA TYR A 231 -0.41 -1.78 18.60
C TYR A 231 -1.30 -0.55 18.82
N VAL A 232 -1.75 -0.35 20.06
CA VAL A 232 -2.54 0.82 20.50
C VAL A 232 -1.74 1.74 21.43
N ALA A 233 -0.41 1.64 21.38
CA ALA A 233 0.58 2.29 22.22
C ALA A 233 0.60 1.74 23.66
N ASP A 234 -0.47 1.91 24.43
CA ASP A 234 -0.57 1.56 25.85
C ASP A 234 -2.02 1.22 26.21
N SER A 235 -2.21 0.31 27.18
CA SER A 235 -3.54 -0.16 27.59
C SER A 235 -4.37 0.92 28.25
N MET A 236 -3.76 1.78 29.09
CA MET A 236 -4.48 2.89 29.75
C MET A 236 -4.87 3.95 28.74
N LEU A 237 -3.98 4.25 27.78
CA LEU A 237 -4.29 5.15 26.68
C LEU A 237 -5.44 4.62 25.82
N TRP A 238 -5.44 3.33 25.51
CA TRP A 238 -6.52 2.67 24.77
C TRP A 238 -7.87 2.83 25.46
N LEU A 239 -7.93 2.54 26.78
CA LEU A 239 -9.15 2.71 27.56
C LEU A 239 -9.61 4.17 27.58
N SER A 240 -8.67 5.11 27.73
CA SER A 240 -8.97 6.53 27.75
C SER A 240 -9.51 7.02 26.40
N LEU A 241 -8.95 6.56 25.28
CA LEU A 241 -9.44 6.85 23.92
C LEU A 241 -10.87 6.35 23.73
N LYS A 242 -11.18 5.13 24.18
CA LYS A 242 -12.54 4.57 24.10
C LYS A 242 -13.53 5.35 24.96
N SER A 243 -13.20 5.63 26.21
CA SER A 243 -14.08 6.36 27.13
C SER A 243 -14.29 7.82 26.73
N GLY A 244 -13.28 8.45 26.11
CA GLY A 244 -13.33 9.83 25.60
C GLY A 244 -13.76 9.96 24.14
N SER A 245 -14.26 8.86 23.52
CA SER A 245 -14.60 8.80 22.11
C SER A 245 -15.56 9.93 21.68
N GLY A 246 -15.15 10.66 20.63
CA GLY A 246 -15.93 11.75 20.05
C GLY A 246 -15.94 13.07 20.86
N ILE A 247 -15.30 13.11 22.02
CA ILE A 247 -15.38 14.25 22.95
C ILE A 247 -14.00 14.72 23.41
N GLN A 248 -13.15 13.78 23.85
CA GLN A 248 -11.90 14.12 24.55
C GLN A 248 -10.78 14.43 23.56
N THR A 249 -10.10 15.55 23.77
CA THR A 249 -9.02 16.05 22.90
C THR A 249 -7.65 15.99 23.56
N SER A 250 -7.59 15.72 24.88
CA SER A 250 -6.33 15.61 25.64
C SER A 250 -6.41 14.43 26.60
N PHE A 251 -5.35 13.66 26.69
CA PHE A 251 -5.24 12.46 27.52
C PHE A 251 -3.96 12.53 28.35
N ILE A 252 -4.02 12.13 29.62
CA ILE A 252 -2.86 12.05 30.51
C ILE A 252 -2.72 10.58 30.92
N VAL A 253 -1.63 9.96 30.50
CA VAL A 253 -1.32 8.57 30.81
C VAL A 253 0.16 8.44 31.17
N ASN A 254 0.47 7.87 32.33
CA ASN A 254 1.83 7.72 32.82
C ASN A 254 2.63 9.03 32.77
N GLU A 255 2.04 10.13 33.26
CA GLU A 255 2.61 11.50 33.26
C GLU A 255 2.86 12.12 31.88
N LYS A 256 2.58 11.41 30.80
CA LYS A 256 2.68 11.88 29.42
C LYS A 256 1.34 12.49 28.97
N ILE A 257 1.40 13.66 28.36
CA ILE A 257 0.24 14.37 27.83
C ILE A 257 0.13 14.09 26.33
N PHE A 258 -1.01 13.57 25.90
CA PHE A 258 -1.36 13.34 24.50
C PHE A 258 -2.46 14.31 24.10
N GLN A 259 -2.25 15.03 23.02
CA GLN A 259 -3.24 15.95 22.46
C GLN A 259 -3.53 15.59 21.01
N VAL A 260 -4.81 15.46 20.67
CA VAL A 260 -5.22 15.24 19.28
C VAL A 260 -5.02 16.52 18.46
N LYS A 261 -4.81 16.35 17.15
CA LYS A 261 -4.61 17.46 16.22
C LYS A 261 -5.94 18.02 15.72
N ASP A 262 -5.91 19.28 15.40
CA ASP A 262 -6.84 19.94 14.49
C ASP A 262 -6.57 19.44 13.06
N VAL A 263 -7.50 18.71 12.47
CA VAL A 263 -7.31 18.08 11.16
C VAL A 263 -7.81 18.91 9.99
N ASP A 264 -8.66 19.90 10.20
CA ASP A 264 -9.21 20.76 9.15
C ASP A 264 -8.73 22.21 9.19
N PHE A 265 -7.84 22.53 10.16
CA PHE A 265 -7.23 23.84 10.35
C PHE A 265 -8.20 24.93 10.78
N ASP A 266 -9.27 24.57 11.51
CA ASP A 266 -10.23 25.50 12.09
C ASP A 266 -9.79 26.05 13.47
N ARG A 267 -8.63 25.63 13.99
CA ARG A 267 -7.98 25.92 15.26
C ARG A 267 -8.56 25.18 16.46
N ASN A 268 -9.47 24.25 16.25
CA ASN A 268 -9.99 23.38 17.29
C ASN A 268 -9.46 21.96 17.12
N PRO A 269 -8.96 21.31 18.19
CA PRO A 269 -8.61 19.91 18.12
C PRO A 269 -9.81 19.03 17.80
N ASP A 270 -9.61 18.03 16.95
CA ASP A 270 -10.67 17.10 16.52
C ASP A 270 -10.59 15.78 17.28
N PRO A 271 -11.52 15.44 18.16
CA PRO A 271 -11.51 14.20 18.91
C PRO A 271 -11.68 12.99 17.97
N TRP A 272 -11.00 11.89 18.32
CA TRP A 272 -11.25 10.61 17.67
C TRP A 272 -12.60 10.03 18.07
N THR A 273 -13.44 9.69 17.10
CA THR A 273 -14.54 8.76 17.31
C THR A 273 -13.99 7.35 17.17
N VAL A 274 -13.91 6.63 18.29
CA VAL A 274 -13.40 5.25 18.34
C VAL A 274 -14.55 4.29 18.09
N ILE A 275 -14.38 3.39 17.13
CA ILE A 275 -15.32 2.32 16.81
C ILE A 275 -14.61 0.97 16.84
N THR A 276 -15.29 -0.07 17.39
CA THR A 276 -14.71 -1.40 17.50
C THR A 276 -15.65 -2.50 16.99
N SER A 277 -16.94 -2.38 17.23
CA SER A 277 -17.91 -3.42 16.86
C SER A 277 -18.26 -3.41 15.37
N GLU A 278 -18.57 -4.55 14.78
CA GLU A 278 -19.09 -4.68 13.41
C GLU A 278 -20.28 -3.72 13.18
N LYS A 279 -21.18 -3.59 14.16
CA LYS A 279 -22.31 -2.68 14.10
C LYS A 279 -21.90 -1.21 13.93
N ASP A 280 -20.81 -0.78 14.57
CA ASP A 280 -20.34 0.61 14.44
C ASP A 280 -19.67 0.84 13.09
N PHE A 281 -18.94 -0.12 12.56
CA PHE A 281 -18.45 -0.07 11.18
C PHE A 281 -19.60 -0.02 10.18
N SER A 282 -20.63 -0.84 10.37
CA SER A 282 -21.83 -0.82 9.51
C SER A 282 -22.53 0.54 9.49
N LYS A 283 -22.58 1.27 10.62
CA LYS A 283 -23.17 2.63 10.67
C LYS A 283 -22.39 3.64 9.83
N LEU A 284 -21.11 3.46 9.64
CA LEU A 284 -20.31 4.37 8.79
C LEU A 284 -20.60 4.22 7.30
N MET A 285 -21.14 3.07 6.86
CA MET A 285 -21.30 2.76 5.44
C MET A 285 -22.32 3.64 4.72
N SER A 286 -23.13 4.40 5.45
CA SER A 286 -24.13 5.31 4.87
C SER A 286 -24.52 6.43 5.83
N GLY A 287 -25.03 7.52 5.29
CA GLY A 287 -25.51 8.67 6.07
C GLY A 287 -24.37 9.55 6.59
N LYS A 288 -24.67 10.35 7.61
CA LYS A 288 -23.71 11.28 8.22
C LYS A 288 -22.69 10.55 9.07
N THR A 289 -21.43 10.88 8.91
CA THR A 289 -20.30 10.28 9.67
C THR A 289 -19.69 11.28 10.65
N PRO A 290 -18.94 10.77 11.66
CA PRO A 290 -18.03 11.61 12.45
C PRO A 290 -16.94 12.24 11.55
N LYS A 291 -16.38 13.36 12.01
CA LYS A 291 -15.32 14.10 11.31
C LYS A 291 -13.99 13.34 11.30
N ARG A 292 -13.67 12.63 12.41
CA ARG A 292 -12.43 11.89 12.60
C ARG A 292 -12.71 10.52 13.21
N VAL A 293 -12.22 9.44 12.59
CA VAL A 293 -12.55 8.07 12.99
C VAL A 293 -11.30 7.22 13.21
N LEU A 294 -11.25 6.57 14.37
CA LEU A 294 -10.32 5.50 14.72
C LEU A 294 -11.11 4.19 14.78
N GLY A 295 -10.94 3.31 13.79
CA GLY A 295 -11.63 2.03 13.69
C GLY A 295 -10.71 0.86 14.01
N ILE A 296 -10.93 0.20 15.15
CA ILE A 296 -10.12 -0.97 15.56
C ILE A 296 -11.07 -2.13 15.84
N PRO A 297 -11.27 -3.04 14.86
CA PRO A 297 -12.15 -4.20 15.01
C PRO A 297 -11.84 -5.03 16.24
N GLU A 298 -12.82 -5.82 16.68
CA GLU A 298 -12.74 -6.69 17.85
C GLU A 298 -11.90 -7.95 17.59
N VAL A 299 -10.64 -7.73 17.15
CA VAL A 299 -9.65 -8.77 16.84
C VAL A 299 -8.23 -8.25 17.03
N TYR A 300 -7.29 -9.14 17.37
CA TYR A 300 -5.94 -8.73 17.70
C TYR A 300 -5.06 -8.44 16.49
N SER A 301 -4.71 -9.45 15.66
CA SER A 301 -3.65 -9.26 14.67
C SER A 301 -4.15 -9.11 13.23
N THR A 302 -5.08 -9.93 12.77
CA THR A 302 -5.63 -9.85 11.41
C THR A 302 -7.13 -10.02 11.42
N LEU A 303 -7.84 -9.53 10.40
CA LEU A 303 -9.28 -9.75 10.31
C LEU A 303 -9.61 -11.25 10.24
N GLN A 304 -8.87 -12.02 9.44
CA GLN A 304 -9.18 -13.43 9.23
C GLN A 304 -7.99 -14.38 9.23
N GLN A 305 -6.82 -13.98 8.69
CA GLN A 305 -5.70 -14.89 8.48
C GLN A 305 -5.18 -15.51 9.79
N GLY A 306 -5.12 -14.75 10.90
CA GLY A 306 -4.60 -15.18 12.20
C GLY A 306 -5.53 -16.09 13.00
N ARG A 307 -6.79 -16.33 12.55
CA ARG A 307 -7.74 -17.21 13.25
C ARG A 307 -7.19 -18.63 13.39
N ASP A 308 -7.60 -19.34 14.42
CA ASP A 308 -7.15 -20.71 14.67
C ASP A 308 -7.33 -21.61 13.44
N LEU A 309 -6.33 -22.48 13.20
CA LEU A 309 -6.36 -23.44 12.10
C LEU A 309 -7.38 -24.57 12.32
N GLY A 310 -7.78 -24.81 13.59
CA GLY A 310 -8.55 -26.00 13.94
C GLY A 310 -7.76 -27.29 13.68
N LYS A 311 -8.42 -28.43 13.88
CA LYS A 311 -7.76 -29.76 13.74
C LYS A 311 -7.60 -30.20 12.28
N ASN A 312 -8.39 -29.64 11.38
CA ASN A 312 -8.51 -30.12 9.98
C ASN A 312 -7.85 -29.19 8.96
N GLU A 313 -7.44 -28.00 9.33
CA GLU A 313 -6.79 -27.08 8.41
C GLU A 313 -5.27 -27.28 8.42
N THR A 314 -4.68 -27.33 7.23
CA THR A 314 -3.25 -27.44 6.98
C THR A 314 -2.82 -26.31 6.07
N LYS A 315 -1.51 -26.16 5.83
CA LYS A 315 -0.96 -25.20 4.88
C LYS A 315 -1.48 -25.40 3.43
N ASP A 316 -1.87 -26.63 3.10
CA ASP A 316 -2.35 -27.03 1.77
C ASP A 316 -3.88 -27.08 1.66
N SER A 317 -4.60 -26.71 2.72
CA SER A 317 -6.06 -26.72 2.72
C SER A 317 -6.64 -25.75 1.70
N SER A 318 -7.83 -26.06 1.20
CA SER A 318 -8.61 -25.14 0.36
C SER A 318 -9.08 -23.92 1.16
N PRO A 319 -9.36 -22.79 0.49
CA PRO A 319 -9.94 -21.63 1.15
C PRO A 319 -11.22 -22.02 1.92
N PHE A 320 -11.46 -21.34 3.02
CA PHE A 320 -12.64 -21.49 3.87
C PHE A 320 -12.84 -22.90 4.47
N THR A 321 -11.77 -23.71 4.54
CA THR A 321 -11.79 -24.98 5.30
C THR A 321 -12.17 -24.74 6.75
N MET A 322 -11.68 -23.67 7.36
CA MET A 322 -12.18 -23.14 8.64
C MET A 322 -13.09 -21.95 8.38
N PRO A 323 -14.24 -21.87 9.08
CA PRO A 323 -15.13 -20.71 8.97
C PRO A 323 -14.41 -19.41 9.31
N LEU A 324 -14.81 -18.33 8.67
CA LEU A 324 -14.36 -16.99 9.01
C LEU A 324 -14.84 -16.59 10.41
N ASN A 325 -14.05 -15.75 11.10
CA ASN A 325 -14.49 -15.07 12.31
C ASN A 325 -15.78 -14.31 12.01
N LYS A 326 -16.78 -14.50 12.86
CA LYS A 326 -18.04 -13.77 12.82
C LYS A 326 -17.91 -12.49 13.67
N ASN A 327 -18.81 -11.54 13.47
CA ASN A 327 -18.89 -10.28 14.22
C ASN A 327 -17.69 -9.34 14.01
N LEU A 328 -16.98 -9.51 12.90
CA LEU A 328 -15.93 -8.58 12.43
C LEU A 328 -16.36 -7.94 11.12
N PRO A 329 -16.04 -6.65 10.90
CA PRO A 329 -16.21 -6.07 9.59
C PRO A 329 -15.26 -6.74 8.59
N SER A 330 -15.70 -6.92 7.36
CA SER A 330 -14.82 -7.23 6.24
C SER A 330 -13.97 -6.00 5.87
N LEU A 331 -12.84 -6.20 5.19
CA LEU A 331 -12.06 -5.08 4.64
C LEU A 331 -12.91 -4.19 3.71
N ALA A 332 -13.79 -4.79 2.92
CA ALA A 332 -14.73 -4.07 2.04
C ALA A 332 -15.69 -3.15 2.81
N GLU A 333 -16.20 -3.58 3.96
CA GLU A 333 -17.07 -2.76 4.83
C GLU A 333 -16.28 -1.63 5.48
N MET A 334 -15.06 -1.90 5.96
CA MET A 334 -14.16 -0.85 6.49
C MET A 334 -13.86 0.20 5.41
N VAL A 335 -13.57 -0.23 4.18
CA VAL A 335 -13.34 0.65 3.02
C VAL A 335 -14.58 1.48 2.70
N ARG A 336 -15.76 0.88 2.65
CA ARG A 336 -17.00 1.60 2.37
C ARG A 336 -17.28 2.67 3.42
N GLY A 337 -17.14 2.33 4.70
CA GLY A 337 -17.29 3.28 5.80
C GLY A 337 -16.24 4.38 5.78
N GLY A 338 -14.97 4.01 5.53
CA GLY A 338 -13.86 4.96 5.47
C GLY A 338 -13.98 5.95 4.32
N LEU A 339 -14.40 5.52 3.14
CA LEU A 339 -14.66 6.41 2.00
C LEU A 339 -15.79 7.39 2.31
N ASN A 340 -16.85 6.96 3.00
CA ASN A 340 -17.95 7.85 3.42
C ASN A 340 -17.48 8.92 4.43
N VAL A 341 -16.50 8.60 5.30
CA VAL A 341 -15.87 9.58 6.20
C VAL A 341 -15.05 10.60 5.42
N LEU A 342 -14.18 10.14 4.50
CA LEU A 342 -13.23 10.99 3.78
C LEU A 342 -13.89 11.88 2.73
N ASP A 343 -14.98 11.43 2.12
CA ASP A 343 -15.73 12.15 1.07
C ASP A 343 -16.48 13.39 1.57
N ASN A 344 -16.60 13.60 2.88
CA ASN A 344 -17.14 14.84 3.45
C ASN A 344 -16.29 16.07 3.06
N ASN A 345 -15.03 15.89 2.70
CA ASN A 345 -14.16 17.00 2.31
C ASN A 345 -14.33 17.34 0.82
N GLN A 346 -14.88 18.51 0.51
CA GLN A 346 -15.11 18.97 -0.86
C GLN A 346 -13.82 19.14 -1.69
N LYS A 347 -12.64 19.26 -1.05
CA LYS A 347 -11.34 19.28 -1.72
C LYS A 347 -10.86 17.90 -2.11
N GLY A 348 -11.56 16.83 -1.69
CA GLY A 348 -11.19 15.43 -1.90
C GLY A 348 -10.23 14.89 -0.86
N PHE A 349 -9.66 13.73 -1.14
CA PHE A 349 -8.86 13.00 -0.15
C PHE A 349 -7.72 12.18 -0.77
N PHE A 350 -6.84 11.72 0.13
CA PHE A 350 -5.91 10.62 -0.06
C PHE A 350 -6.29 9.47 0.88
N VAL A 351 -6.27 8.24 0.38
CA VAL A 351 -6.36 7.05 1.24
C VAL A 351 -5.45 5.94 0.74
N MET A 352 -4.74 5.32 1.66
CA MET A 352 -4.08 4.04 1.46
C MET A 352 -4.96 2.94 2.06
N ILE A 353 -5.19 1.87 1.29
CA ILE A 353 -5.96 0.69 1.69
C ILE A 353 -5.09 -0.53 1.50
N GLU A 354 -5.02 -1.37 2.53
CA GLU A 354 -4.11 -2.52 2.52
C GLU A 354 -4.84 -3.83 2.81
N GLY A 355 -4.58 -4.84 1.96
CA GLY A 355 -4.79 -6.25 2.24
C GLY A 355 -3.50 -6.85 2.82
N GLY A 356 -3.21 -6.53 4.10
CA GLY A 356 -1.91 -6.82 4.71
C GLY A 356 -1.69 -8.31 5.01
N ALA A 357 -2.74 -9.08 5.16
CA ALA A 357 -2.63 -10.47 5.60
C ALA A 357 -2.38 -11.47 4.44
N ILE A 358 -2.34 -11.02 3.18
CA ILE A 358 -1.84 -11.83 2.05
C ILE A 358 -0.38 -12.23 2.33
N ASP A 359 0.44 -11.27 2.75
CA ASP A 359 1.84 -11.48 3.13
C ASP A 359 1.97 -12.48 4.28
N TRP A 360 1.18 -12.33 5.34
CA TRP A 360 1.23 -13.22 6.49
C TRP A 360 0.86 -14.67 6.12
N ALA A 361 -0.10 -14.84 5.21
CA ALA A 361 -0.43 -16.16 4.66
C ALA A 361 0.72 -16.74 3.82
N ASN A 362 1.40 -15.90 3.03
CA ASN A 362 2.56 -16.30 2.23
C ASN A 362 3.75 -16.68 3.12
N HIS A 363 4.08 -15.89 4.14
CA HIS A 363 5.12 -16.23 5.13
C HIS A 363 4.85 -17.57 5.83
N SER A 364 3.57 -17.84 6.11
CA SER A 364 3.13 -19.11 6.71
C SER A 364 2.95 -20.23 5.69
N ASN A 365 3.14 -19.97 4.40
CA ASN A 365 2.92 -20.89 3.29
C ASN A 365 1.50 -21.49 3.25
N GLN A 366 0.49 -20.69 3.63
CA GLN A 366 -0.91 -21.10 3.75
C GLN A 366 -1.67 -20.81 2.46
N LYS A 367 -1.71 -21.76 1.53
CA LYS A 367 -2.30 -21.61 0.20
C LYS A 367 -3.75 -21.15 0.22
N GLY A 368 -4.58 -21.79 1.04
CA GLY A 368 -6.00 -21.44 1.15
C GLY A 368 -6.21 -20.07 1.76
N ARG A 369 -5.50 -19.73 2.84
CA ARG A 369 -5.62 -18.41 3.47
C ARG A 369 -5.11 -17.29 2.59
N MET A 370 -4.06 -17.52 1.83
CA MET A 370 -3.63 -16.56 0.81
C MET A 370 -4.76 -16.27 -0.19
N LEU A 371 -5.47 -17.29 -0.67
CA LEU A 371 -6.62 -17.09 -1.56
C LEU A 371 -7.80 -16.39 -0.87
N GLU A 372 -8.06 -16.67 0.42
CA GLU A 372 -9.07 -15.94 1.22
C GLU A 372 -8.74 -14.45 1.31
N GLU A 373 -7.49 -14.11 1.64
CA GLU A 373 -7.05 -12.72 1.76
C GLU A 373 -7.01 -12.01 0.41
N MET A 374 -6.66 -12.70 -0.68
CA MET A 374 -6.79 -12.19 -2.06
C MET A 374 -8.24 -11.87 -2.40
N LYS A 375 -9.20 -12.72 -1.99
CA LYS A 375 -10.63 -12.46 -2.18
C LYS A 375 -11.09 -11.25 -1.38
N SER A 376 -10.71 -11.15 -0.11
CA SER A 376 -11.00 -10.01 0.77
C SER A 376 -10.47 -8.70 0.17
N PHE A 377 -9.25 -8.71 -0.34
CA PHE A 377 -8.64 -7.55 -1.00
C PHE A 377 -9.36 -7.19 -2.30
N SER A 378 -9.68 -8.17 -3.14
CA SER A 378 -10.44 -7.95 -4.39
C SER A 378 -11.83 -7.36 -4.12
N ASP A 379 -12.54 -7.83 -3.10
CA ASP A 379 -13.85 -7.27 -2.70
C ASP A 379 -13.73 -5.81 -2.21
N ALA A 380 -12.63 -5.47 -1.55
CA ALA A 380 -12.33 -4.09 -1.18
C ALA A 380 -12.04 -3.22 -2.42
N VAL A 381 -11.32 -3.73 -3.43
CA VAL A 381 -11.11 -3.03 -4.71
C VAL A 381 -12.44 -2.79 -5.41
N ASP A 382 -13.31 -3.80 -5.49
CA ASP A 382 -14.64 -3.69 -6.09
C ASP A 382 -15.50 -2.64 -5.35
N THR A 383 -15.35 -2.55 -4.03
CA THR A 383 -16.01 -1.51 -3.22
C THR A 383 -15.55 -0.11 -3.61
N VAL A 384 -14.24 0.09 -3.81
CA VAL A 384 -13.70 1.37 -4.30
C VAL A 384 -14.22 1.70 -5.70
N ILE A 385 -14.18 0.74 -6.63
CA ILE A 385 -14.70 0.93 -8.00
C ILE A 385 -16.17 1.36 -7.96
N ASN A 386 -16.99 0.69 -7.14
CA ASN A 386 -18.40 1.00 -6.96
C ASN A 386 -18.61 2.40 -6.35
N TRP A 387 -17.76 2.79 -5.38
CA TRP A 387 -17.79 4.13 -4.80
C TRP A 387 -17.45 5.20 -5.86
N VAL A 388 -16.39 5.02 -6.64
CA VAL A 388 -16.02 5.96 -7.72
C VAL A 388 -17.18 6.14 -8.70
N ASN A 389 -17.82 5.05 -9.12
CA ASN A 389 -18.93 5.08 -10.09
C ASN A 389 -20.20 5.74 -9.54
N LYS A 390 -20.42 5.75 -8.21
CA LYS A 390 -21.65 6.25 -7.58
C LYS A 390 -21.48 7.64 -6.95
N HIS A 391 -20.31 7.95 -6.40
CA HIS A 391 -20.07 9.14 -5.57
C HIS A 391 -18.99 10.06 -6.15
N SER A 392 -18.28 9.64 -7.19
CA SER A 392 -17.24 10.40 -7.88
C SER A 392 -17.28 10.12 -9.37
N ASN A 393 -16.15 10.25 -10.05
CA ASN A 393 -15.97 9.84 -11.44
C ASN A 393 -14.47 9.62 -11.74
N TRP A 394 -14.18 8.97 -12.87
CA TRP A 394 -12.82 8.63 -13.26
C TRP A 394 -11.98 9.84 -13.75
N ASN A 395 -12.59 11.01 -13.99
CA ASN A 395 -11.85 12.25 -14.30
C ASN A 395 -11.37 12.98 -13.06
N GLU A 396 -11.90 12.62 -11.88
CA GLU A 396 -11.56 13.23 -10.59
C GLU A 396 -10.84 12.28 -9.63
N THR A 397 -10.94 10.97 -9.84
CA THR A 397 -10.35 9.97 -8.95
C THR A 397 -9.27 9.17 -9.68
N LEU A 398 -8.11 9.03 -9.04
CA LEU A 398 -7.05 8.12 -9.41
C LEU A 398 -7.08 6.92 -8.46
N LEU A 399 -7.28 5.73 -9.01
CA LEU A 399 -7.16 4.45 -8.29
C LEU A 399 -5.95 3.68 -8.80
N ILE A 400 -5.09 3.27 -7.87
CA ILE A 400 -3.91 2.44 -8.11
C ILE A 400 -4.03 1.19 -7.25
N VAL A 401 -3.91 0.02 -7.86
CA VAL A 401 -3.79 -1.28 -7.19
C VAL A 401 -2.38 -1.79 -7.44
N THR A 402 -1.67 -2.15 -6.39
CA THR A 402 -0.29 -2.64 -6.47
C THR A 402 0.04 -3.56 -5.29
N ALA A 403 1.29 -4.00 -5.22
CA ALA A 403 1.87 -4.63 -4.04
C ALA A 403 3.12 -3.85 -3.62
N ASP A 404 3.54 -4.05 -2.38
CA ASP A 404 4.77 -3.50 -1.84
C ASP A 404 5.99 -4.37 -2.18
N HIS A 405 5.84 -5.70 -2.18
CA HIS A 405 6.79 -6.73 -2.64
C HIS A 405 6.07 -8.05 -2.97
N GLU A 406 6.81 -9.06 -3.39
CA GLU A 406 6.38 -10.44 -3.46
C GLU A 406 6.83 -11.19 -2.21
N SER A 407 6.02 -12.17 -1.75
CA SER A 407 6.32 -13.02 -0.60
C SER A 407 6.11 -14.50 -0.91
N GLY A 408 7.02 -15.33 -0.38
CA GLY A 408 6.88 -16.79 -0.40
C GLY A 408 7.52 -17.47 -1.60
N ASP A 409 8.04 -16.73 -2.58
CA ASP A 409 8.54 -17.31 -3.84
C ASP A 409 7.52 -18.31 -4.40
N LEU A 410 6.29 -17.83 -4.60
CA LEU A 410 5.12 -18.64 -4.97
C LEU A 410 5.13 -18.99 -6.45
N TRP A 411 5.12 -20.31 -6.77
CA TRP A 411 5.08 -20.84 -8.12
C TRP A 411 4.15 -22.07 -8.21
N GLY A 412 4.09 -22.74 -9.37
CA GLY A 412 3.36 -24.01 -9.55
C GLY A 412 4.14 -25.24 -9.07
N GLY A 413 5.39 -25.04 -8.66
CA GLY A 413 6.36 -26.06 -8.27
C GLY A 413 7.65 -25.38 -7.86
N PRO A 414 8.83 -25.91 -8.18
CA PRO A 414 10.11 -25.18 -8.04
C PRO A 414 10.04 -23.82 -8.73
N THR A 415 10.83 -22.86 -8.26
CA THR A 415 10.91 -21.48 -8.80
C THR A 415 10.98 -21.50 -10.34
N PHE A 416 10.21 -20.62 -10.99
CA PHE A 416 9.93 -20.51 -12.44
C PHE A 416 8.95 -21.55 -13.02
N THR A 417 8.42 -22.48 -12.22
CA THR A 417 7.35 -23.37 -12.68
C THR A 417 6.02 -22.59 -12.72
N PRO A 418 5.33 -22.49 -13.85
CA PRO A 418 4.06 -21.77 -13.90
C PRO A 418 3.00 -22.34 -12.95
N VAL A 419 2.20 -21.47 -12.33
CA VAL A 419 1.01 -21.86 -11.56
C VAL A 419 0.06 -22.64 -12.47
N LYS A 420 -0.43 -23.79 -12.01
CA LYS A 420 -1.29 -24.66 -12.80
C LYS A 420 -2.76 -24.33 -12.56
N ASP A 421 -3.49 -24.09 -13.64
CA ASP A 421 -4.94 -23.99 -13.62
C ASP A 421 -5.58 -25.39 -13.44
N ASN A 422 -6.36 -25.55 -12.39
CA ASN A 422 -7.13 -26.76 -12.11
C ASN A 422 -8.65 -26.52 -12.22
N GLY A 423 -9.05 -25.34 -12.69
CA GLY A 423 -10.44 -24.92 -12.84
C GLY A 423 -10.99 -24.14 -11.65
N ARG A 424 -12.16 -23.53 -11.84
CA ARG A 424 -12.84 -22.70 -10.86
C ARG A 424 -13.17 -23.46 -9.58
N ASN A 425 -12.95 -22.81 -8.43
CA ASN A 425 -13.16 -23.37 -7.09
C ASN A 425 -12.36 -24.66 -6.81
N VAL A 426 -11.35 -24.94 -7.63
CA VAL A 426 -10.39 -26.01 -7.40
C VAL A 426 -9.04 -25.39 -7.07
N MET A 427 -8.38 -25.88 -6.00
CA MET A 427 -7.07 -25.37 -5.59
C MET A 427 -6.10 -25.40 -6.77
N PRO A 428 -5.54 -24.26 -7.18
CA PRO A 428 -4.52 -24.22 -8.22
C PRO A 428 -3.29 -25.01 -7.80
N GLY A 429 -2.51 -25.49 -8.78
CA GLY A 429 -1.22 -26.11 -8.49
C GLY A 429 -0.23 -25.04 -8.03
N LEU A 430 0.03 -25.00 -6.72
CA LEU A 430 0.86 -24.01 -6.03
C LEU A 430 1.93 -24.67 -5.18
N ALA A 431 3.11 -24.06 -5.14
CA ALA A 431 4.18 -24.37 -4.20
C ALA A 431 4.88 -23.09 -3.75
N TYR A 432 5.14 -23.00 -2.46
CA TYR A 432 6.02 -21.98 -1.89
C TYR A 432 7.47 -22.51 -1.87
N ASN A 433 8.41 -21.69 -2.29
CA ASN A 433 9.83 -22.01 -2.29
C ASN A 433 10.60 -21.23 -1.21
N SER A 434 9.91 -20.34 -0.49
CA SER A 434 10.46 -19.53 0.60
C SER A 434 9.39 -19.27 1.65
N THR A 435 9.82 -18.80 2.82
CA THR A 435 8.98 -18.15 3.83
C THR A 435 9.31 -16.66 3.93
N ASN A 436 10.03 -16.09 2.97
CA ASN A 436 10.51 -14.73 3.00
C ASN A 436 10.13 -14.00 1.71
N HIS A 437 10.42 -12.72 1.62
CA HIS A 437 10.20 -11.90 0.44
C HIS A 437 11.18 -12.23 -0.69
N THR A 438 10.86 -11.74 -1.89
CA THR A 438 11.76 -11.79 -3.03
C THR A 438 11.90 -10.43 -3.70
N ASN A 439 12.94 -10.28 -4.54
CA ASN A 439 13.14 -9.11 -5.40
C ASN A 439 12.39 -9.22 -6.74
N ALA A 440 11.37 -10.07 -6.83
CA ALA A 440 10.54 -10.17 -8.02
C ALA A 440 9.75 -8.89 -8.26
N LEU A 441 9.46 -8.59 -9.53
CA LEU A 441 8.55 -7.51 -9.87
C LEU A 441 7.14 -7.80 -9.37
N VAL A 442 6.42 -6.75 -8.99
CA VAL A 442 4.99 -6.80 -8.66
C VAL A 442 4.16 -6.02 -9.69
N GLY A 443 2.84 -6.20 -9.69
CA GLY A 443 1.97 -5.51 -10.64
C GLY A 443 1.58 -4.11 -10.21
N ILE A 444 1.33 -3.23 -11.18
CA ILE A 444 0.61 -1.96 -11.02
C ILE A 444 -0.55 -1.98 -12.00
N TRP A 445 -1.74 -1.81 -11.47
CA TRP A 445 -2.97 -1.59 -12.23
C TRP A 445 -3.53 -0.24 -11.84
N ALA A 446 -3.73 0.66 -12.82
CA ALA A 446 -4.23 1.98 -12.50
C ALA A 446 -5.35 2.43 -13.46
N LYS A 447 -6.27 3.22 -12.93
CA LYS A 447 -7.40 3.79 -13.66
C LYS A 447 -7.77 5.15 -13.10
N GLY A 448 -8.20 6.05 -13.98
CA GLY A 448 -8.72 7.36 -13.64
C GLY A 448 -7.74 8.49 -13.92
N ALA A 449 -7.95 9.62 -13.27
CA ALA A 449 -7.26 10.87 -13.57
C ALA A 449 -5.74 10.76 -13.47
N GLY A 450 -5.04 10.82 -14.59
CA GLY A 450 -3.58 10.76 -14.67
C GLY A 450 -2.98 9.36 -14.65
N ALA A 451 -3.79 8.30 -14.65
CA ALA A 451 -3.29 6.92 -14.63
C ALA A 451 -2.37 6.61 -15.82
N GLU A 452 -2.68 7.13 -17.01
CA GLU A 452 -1.91 6.92 -18.24
C GLU A 452 -0.44 7.39 -18.13
N MET A 453 -0.16 8.29 -17.20
CA MET A 453 1.21 8.79 -16.98
C MET A 453 2.16 7.68 -16.54
N TYR A 454 1.67 6.64 -15.87
CA TYR A 454 2.49 5.49 -15.45
C TYR A 454 3.01 4.70 -16.66
N ASN A 455 2.20 4.55 -17.70
CA ASN A 455 2.66 3.93 -18.96
C ASN A 455 3.77 4.75 -19.61
N LEU A 456 3.69 6.10 -19.55
CA LEU A 456 4.70 6.99 -20.14
C LEU A 456 6.02 6.97 -19.37
N MET A 457 5.99 6.69 -18.08
CA MET A 457 7.20 6.56 -17.26
C MET A 457 7.88 5.19 -17.39
N ALA A 458 7.18 4.18 -17.90
CA ALA A 458 7.72 2.83 -18.01
C ALA A 458 8.74 2.75 -19.16
N GLY A 459 10.02 2.89 -18.81
CA GLY A 459 11.14 2.87 -19.76
C GLY A 459 12.02 1.62 -19.68
N GLU A 460 11.80 0.75 -18.70
CA GLU A 460 12.52 -0.51 -18.53
C GLU A 460 11.66 -1.69 -18.96
N MET A 461 12.29 -2.78 -19.42
CA MET A 461 11.60 -3.95 -19.97
C MET A 461 12.05 -5.23 -19.28
N ASP A 462 11.11 -5.96 -18.74
CA ASP A 462 11.28 -7.34 -18.28
C ASP A 462 10.82 -8.33 -19.36
N PRO A 463 11.55 -9.44 -19.63
CA PRO A 463 11.23 -10.36 -20.73
C PRO A 463 9.90 -11.10 -20.55
N VAL A 464 9.36 -11.19 -19.32
CA VAL A 464 8.14 -11.91 -18.99
C VAL A 464 7.03 -10.98 -18.50
N ARG A 465 7.37 -9.97 -17.68
CA ARG A 465 6.40 -9.03 -17.09
C ARG A 465 6.17 -7.77 -17.91
N GLY A 466 6.97 -7.55 -18.96
CA GLY A 466 6.84 -6.40 -19.84
C GLY A 466 7.43 -5.11 -19.26
N LEU A 467 6.84 -3.97 -19.59
CA LEU A 467 7.30 -2.67 -19.11
C LEU A 467 7.17 -2.56 -17.59
N PHE A 468 8.22 -1.98 -16.97
CA PHE A 468 8.19 -1.75 -15.52
C PHE A 468 8.77 -0.37 -15.15
N ILE A 469 8.43 0.07 -13.93
CA ILE A 469 8.91 1.30 -13.31
C ILE A 469 9.44 0.98 -11.91
N GLN A 470 10.09 1.95 -11.29
CA GLN A 470 10.43 1.88 -9.87
C GLN A 470 9.20 2.20 -9.01
N ASN A 471 9.02 1.55 -7.86
CA ASN A 471 7.89 1.80 -6.96
C ASN A 471 7.78 3.27 -6.51
N ILE A 472 8.89 4.00 -6.43
CA ILE A 472 8.93 5.44 -6.12
C ILE A 472 8.22 6.30 -7.17
N ALA A 473 8.08 5.83 -8.40
CA ALA A 473 7.40 6.58 -9.46
C ALA A 473 5.90 6.80 -9.14
N ILE A 474 5.29 5.90 -8.37
CA ILE A 474 3.89 6.01 -7.97
C ILE A 474 3.63 7.33 -7.22
N PRO A 475 4.23 7.57 -6.04
CA PRO A 475 4.01 8.82 -5.33
C PRO A 475 4.65 10.04 -6.01
N GLN A 476 5.77 9.89 -6.73
CA GLN A 476 6.39 11.02 -7.45
C GLN A 476 5.42 11.64 -8.45
N LEU A 477 4.68 10.84 -9.21
CA LEU A 477 3.63 11.34 -10.10
C LEU A 477 2.50 12.03 -9.34
N ILE A 478 2.08 11.49 -8.19
CA ILE A 478 1.03 12.11 -7.36
C ILE A 478 1.51 13.47 -6.84
N PHE A 479 2.75 13.57 -6.34
CA PHE A 479 3.35 14.84 -5.93
C PHE A 479 3.34 15.86 -7.08
N MET A 480 3.75 15.44 -8.29
CA MET A 480 3.74 16.31 -9.49
C MET A 480 2.33 16.75 -9.87
N MET A 481 1.36 15.82 -9.92
CA MET A 481 -0.04 16.13 -10.25
C MET A 481 -0.67 17.08 -9.22
N TRP A 482 -0.27 17.02 -7.96
CA TRP A 482 -0.74 17.94 -6.93
C TRP A 482 0.10 19.21 -6.78
N GLY A 483 1.05 19.45 -7.72
CA GLY A 483 1.83 20.68 -7.81
C GLY A 483 2.87 20.86 -6.71
N LYS A 484 3.32 19.78 -6.14
CA LYS A 484 4.40 19.71 -5.16
C LYS A 484 5.44 18.72 -5.67
N PRO A 485 6.36 19.09 -6.57
CA PRO A 485 7.40 18.16 -6.99
C PRO A 485 8.11 17.63 -5.74
N SER A 486 8.26 16.31 -5.66
CA SER A 486 9.11 15.73 -4.64
C SER A 486 10.49 16.37 -4.80
N THR A 487 11.01 16.99 -3.74
CA THR A 487 12.39 17.49 -3.74
C THR A 487 13.30 16.29 -4.02
N PHE A 488 13.83 16.26 -5.24
CA PHE A 488 14.75 15.21 -5.69
C PHE A 488 16.07 15.33 -4.93
#